data_b52bebd8a825f26439dd1308a0f62034
#
_entry.id   b52bebd8a825f26439dd1308a0f62034
#
_cell.length_a   1.000
_cell.length_b   1.000
_cell.length_c   1.000
_cell.angle_alpha   90.00
_cell.angle_beta   90.00
_cell.angle_gamma   90.00
#
_symmetry.space_group_name_H-M   'P 1'
#
loop_
_entity.id
_entity.type
_entity.pdbx_description
1 polymer ?
#
loop_
_entity_poly.entity_id
_entity_poly.type
_entity_poly.pdbx_seq_one_letter_code
_entity_poly.pdbx_strand_id
1 'polypeptide(L)'
;MEILETGNIPLSTNNPRGGINLHCNLENSAASQQSHHWMSGGRRLQFFYLAPASVLSLPTGRNFVKVITGRLDNIDRSCLAPPFSVRSTEVRPEKVSTGEETALIALMTLTENAPEILDDIAQLEFQGEECGELRWETFHERFGAFLDAFEGQDCHMANGFHLLNENDTEVAYVNPWVCGKGVDLSTHNHANDPSPMAPAFAEVHWVLASGTRTGGMYETSEPGSRERTLHPMILGQEHGPFYDRDMQGLPVFRKNGAVQYPWHGWQGGQDDSPGQRYDYVWAFEINPDYVEACI
;
A
#
# COMPACT_ATOMS: atom_id res chain seq x y z
N MET A 1 19.80 -6.65 5.46
CA MET A 1 19.49 -5.52 4.61
C MET A 1 19.59 -4.24 5.42
N GLU A 2 20.34 -3.27 4.95
CA GLU A 2 20.32 -1.92 5.49
C GLU A 2 19.33 -1.13 4.62
N ILE A 3 18.20 -0.75 5.16
CA ILE A 3 17.43 0.33 4.60
C ILE A 3 18.10 1.57 5.16
N LEU A 4 18.92 2.21 4.33
CA LEU A 4 19.57 3.46 4.72
C LEU A 4 18.58 4.59 4.44
N GLU A 5 18.12 5.23 5.50
CA GLU A 5 17.58 6.55 5.38
C GLU A 5 18.72 7.50 5.00
N THR A 6 18.60 8.14 3.87
CA THR A 6 19.41 9.33 3.61
C THR A 6 18.76 10.46 4.40
N GLY A 7 19.25 10.66 5.64
CA GLY A 7 18.69 11.63 6.56
C GLY A 7 18.48 12.99 5.89
N ASN A 8 17.32 13.58 6.14
CA ASN A 8 16.95 14.95 5.76
C ASN A 8 17.47 15.43 4.40
N ILE A 9 17.27 14.64 3.35
CA ILE A 9 17.34 15.20 2.01
C ILE A 9 16.13 16.14 1.91
N PRO A 10 16.34 17.46 1.73
CA PRO A 10 15.24 18.35 1.47
C PRO A 10 14.45 17.75 0.34
N LEU A 11 13.13 17.68 0.46
CA LEU A 11 12.20 17.21 -0.56
C LEU A 11 12.81 17.51 -1.92
N SER A 12 13.25 16.47 -2.60
CA SER A 12 13.91 16.64 -3.89
C SER A 12 12.91 17.40 -4.75
N THR A 13 13.27 18.60 -5.19
CA THR A 13 12.45 19.39 -6.10
C THR A 13 12.18 18.66 -7.41
N ASN A 14 12.80 17.51 -7.62
CA ASN A 14 12.65 16.63 -8.76
C ASN A 14 11.66 15.47 -8.51
N ASN A 15 11.11 15.35 -7.29
CA ASN A 15 10.08 14.36 -7.01
C ASN A 15 8.70 15.04 -6.92
N PRO A 16 7.92 15.01 -8.00
CA PRO A 16 6.63 15.73 -8.06
C PRO A 16 5.59 15.19 -7.09
N ARG A 17 5.75 13.96 -6.60
CA ARG A 17 4.82 13.35 -5.65
C ARG A 17 5.12 13.74 -4.20
N GLY A 18 6.32 14.25 -3.93
CA GLY A 18 6.81 14.44 -2.56
C GLY A 18 6.98 13.10 -1.83
N GLY A 19 7.47 13.13 -0.61
CA GLY A 19 7.60 11.94 0.22
C GLY A 19 9.05 11.67 0.67
N ILE A 20 9.23 10.57 1.38
CA ILE A 20 10.51 10.12 1.93
C ILE A 20 11.09 9.04 1.02
N ASN A 21 12.38 9.09 0.75
CA ASN A 21 13.08 8.05 0.02
C ASN A 21 13.61 7.00 1.00
N LEU A 22 13.20 5.75 0.83
CA LEU A 22 13.73 4.61 1.56
C LEU A 22 14.58 3.76 0.62
N HIS A 23 15.88 3.69 0.87
CA HIS A 23 16.80 2.89 0.08
C HIS A 23 16.86 1.47 0.60
N CYS A 24 16.54 0.50 -0.26
CA CYS A 24 16.70 -0.92 0.02
C CYS A 24 18.07 -1.36 -0.52
N ASN A 25 19.07 -1.43 0.35
CA ASN A 25 20.42 -1.78 -0.06
C ASN A 25 20.66 -3.29 -0.02
N LEU A 26 21.03 -3.85 -1.18
CA LEU A 26 21.23 -5.29 -1.40
C LEU A 26 22.60 -5.82 -0.91
N GLU A 27 23.58 -4.95 -0.73
CA GLU A 27 24.97 -5.37 -0.61
C GLU A 27 25.33 -6.00 0.74
N ASN A 28 24.52 -5.86 1.76
CA ASN A 28 24.83 -6.42 3.07
C ASN A 28 24.10 -7.74 3.35
N SER A 29 24.59 -8.77 2.70
CA SER A 29 24.52 -10.20 3.07
C SER A 29 23.66 -10.61 4.27
N ALA A 30 22.86 -11.59 4.04
CA ALA A 30 22.36 -12.67 4.93
C ALA A 30 21.96 -12.36 6.39
N ALA A 31 22.37 -11.26 7.01
CA ALA A 31 22.15 -11.01 8.44
C ALA A 31 21.63 -9.62 8.78
N SER A 32 21.60 -8.68 7.90
CA SER A 32 21.13 -7.33 8.22
C SER A 32 19.64 -7.18 7.93
N GLN A 33 18.85 -7.64 8.84
CA GLN A 33 17.43 -7.33 8.94
C GLN A 33 17.30 -5.91 9.51
N GLN A 34 17.62 -4.89 8.75
CA GLN A 34 17.26 -3.55 9.16
C GLN A 34 15.88 -3.24 8.63
N SER A 35 15.05 -2.85 9.52
CA SER A 35 13.65 -2.59 9.32
C SER A 35 13.36 -1.17 9.77
N HIS A 36 12.65 -0.44 8.96
CA HIS A 36 12.02 0.78 9.43
C HIS A 36 10.82 0.41 10.30
N HIS A 37 10.76 1.01 11.48
CA HIS A 37 9.70 0.75 12.43
C HIS A 37 8.74 1.92 12.41
N TRP A 38 7.55 1.67 11.90
CA TRP A 38 6.43 2.56 12.17
C TRP A 38 5.54 1.89 13.19
N MET A 39 5.30 2.58 14.29
CA MET A 39 4.41 2.12 15.34
C MET A 39 3.18 3.02 15.36
N SER A 40 2.02 2.43 15.21
CA SER A 40 0.77 3.14 15.34
C SER A 40 -0.26 2.28 16.05
N GLY A 41 -0.82 2.77 17.16
CA GLY A 41 -1.92 2.12 17.86
C GLY A 41 -1.74 0.62 18.11
N GLY A 42 -0.52 0.16 18.50
CA GLY A 42 -0.20 -1.25 18.66
C GLY A 42 0.06 -2.01 17.36
N ARG A 43 0.18 -1.32 16.24
CA ARG A 43 0.62 -1.87 14.95
C ARG A 43 2.08 -1.53 14.72
N ARG A 44 2.88 -2.54 14.45
CA ARG A 44 4.27 -2.38 14.06
C ARG A 44 4.38 -2.68 12.58
N LEU A 45 4.87 -1.72 11.82
CA LEU A 45 5.05 -1.82 10.38
C LEU A 45 6.53 -1.79 10.05
N GLN A 46 7.00 -2.75 9.25
CA GLN A 46 8.40 -2.93 8.92
C GLN A 46 8.55 -3.34 7.47
N PHE A 47 9.60 -2.87 6.80
CA PHE A 47 10.00 -3.37 5.50
C PHE A 47 11.21 -4.27 5.63
N PHE A 48 11.22 -5.35 4.85
CA PHE A 48 12.33 -6.27 4.75
C PHE A 48 12.65 -6.56 3.31
N TYR A 49 13.90 -6.45 3.00
CA TYR A 49 14.47 -7.02 1.79
C TYR A 49 15.08 -8.37 2.16
N LEU A 50 14.63 -9.41 1.54
CA LEU A 50 15.07 -10.78 1.77
C LEU A 50 15.89 -11.23 0.56
N ALA A 51 17.18 -11.46 0.77
CA ALA A 51 18.06 -12.07 -0.23
C ALA A 51 17.64 -13.52 -0.53
N PRO A 52 18.10 -14.13 -1.64
CA PRO A 52 17.86 -15.55 -1.90
C PRO A 52 18.26 -16.43 -0.73
N ALA A 53 17.54 -17.50 -0.50
CA ALA A 53 17.72 -18.47 0.59
C ALA A 53 17.72 -17.85 2.00
N SER A 54 17.04 -16.73 2.17
CA SER A 54 16.91 -16.06 3.47
C SER A 54 15.72 -16.58 4.26
N VAL A 55 15.84 -16.52 5.59
CA VAL A 55 14.77 -16.87 6.52
C VAL A 55 14.57 -15.70 7.49
N LEU A 56 13.35 -15.18 7.56
CA LEU A 56 12.93 -14.16 8.50
C LEU A 56 12.05 -14.80 9.59
N SER A 57 12.49 -14.73 10.86
CA SER A 57 11.64 -15.08 11.99
C SER A 57 10.63 -13.96 12.24
N LEU A 58 9.36 -14.32 12.36
CA LEU A 58 8.30 -13.35 12.60
C LEU A 58 8.16 -13.06 14.09
N PRO A 59 7.82 -11.81 14.47
CA PRO A 59 7.56 -11.46 15.86
C PRO A 59 6.37 -12.25 16.44
N THR A 60 6.31 -12.31 17.76
CA THR A 60 5.13 -12.83 18.46
C THR A 60 3.93 -11.90 18.22
N GLY A 61 2.77 -12.45 17.90
CA GLY A 61 1.56 -11.72 17.61
C GLY A 61 0.92 -12.16 16.30
N ARG A 62 -0.10 -11.42 15.87
CA ARG A 62 -0.69 -11.63 14.54
C ARG A 62 0.14 -10.90 13.50
N ASN A 63 0.63 -11.64 12.54
CA ASN A 63 1.49 -11.13 11.49
C ASN A 63 0.76 -11.13 10.13
N PHE A 64 0.94 -10.04 9.39
CA PHE A 64 0.41 -9.85 8.06
C PHE A 64 1.56 -9.49 7.14
N VAL A 65 1.74 -10.25 6.07
CA VAL A 65 2.86 -10.06 5.14
C VAL A 65 2.34 -9.67 3.78
N LYS A 66 2.67 -8.45 3.36
CA LYS A 66 2.49 -7.96 2.00
C LYS A 66 3.79 -8.20 1.22
N VAL A 67 3.74 -9.04 0.19
CA VAL A 67 4.85 -9.14 -0.76
C VAL A 67 4.71 -8.00 -1.76
N ILE A 68 5.72 -7.13 -1.83
CA ILE A 68 5.77 -6.00 -2.75
C ILE A 68 6.37 -6.46 -4.07
N THR A 69 7.53 -7.14 -4.00
CA THR A 69 8.19 -7.74 -5.16
C THR A 69 8.79 -9.10 -4.79
N GLY A 70 9.03 -9.93 -5.77
CA GLY A 70 9.62 -11.25 -5.58
C GLY A 70 8.65 -12.27 -4.97
N ARG A 71 9.20 -13.34 -4.39
CA ARG A 71 8.42 -14.50 -3.93
C ARG A 71 8.89 -15.04 -2.58
N LEU A 72 7.93 -15.53 -1.80
CA LEU A 72 8.17 -16.30 -0.58
C LEU A 72 7.77 -17.77 -0.80
N ASP A 73 8.62 -18.72 -0.38
CA ASP A 73 8.38 -20.15 -0.62
C ASP A 73 7.21 -20.74 0.16
N ASN A 74 7.02 -20.26 1.38
CA ASN A 74 6.02 -20.82 2.30
C ASN A 74 4.72 -19.99 2.37
N ILE A 75 4.55 -19.05 1.46
CA ILE A 75 3.33 -18.29 1.29
C ILE A 75 2.88 -18.47 -0.13
N ASP A 76 1.84 -19.28 -0.32
CA ASP A 76 1.24 -19.43 -1.63
C ASP A 76 0.50 -18.15 -2.00
N ARG A 77 1.15 -17.37 -2.84
CA ARG A 77 0.60 -16.16 -3.45
C ARG A 77 0.64 -16.33 -4.95
N SER A 78 -0.26 -17.14 -5.45
CA SER A 78 -0.48 -17.18 -6.88
C SER A 78 -0.93 -15.78 -7.32
N CYS A 79 -0.02 -15.07 -7.97
CA CYS A 79 -0.32 -13.80 -8.62
C CYS A 79 -1.24 -13.95 -9.84
N LEU A 80 -1.58 -15.19 -10.17
CA LEU A 80 -2.53 -15.56 -11.21
C LEU A 80 -4.00 -15.45 -10.77
N ALA A 81 -4.26 -14.78 -9.63
CA ALA A 81 -5.63 -14.49 -9.25
C ALA A 81 -6.35 -13.71 -10.36
N PRO A 82 -7.65 -13.97 -10.57
CA PRO A 82 -8.46 -13.20 -11.50
C PRO A 82 -8.32 -11.70 -11.24
N PRO A 83 -8.51 -10.85 -12.27
CA PRO A 83 -8.56 -9.42 -12.06
C PRO A 83 -9.51 -9.14 -10.92
N PHE A 84 -9.06 -8.34 -9.98
CA PHE A 84 -9.69 -8.03 -8.71
C PHE A 84 -10.05 -9.26 -7.84
N SER A 85 -9.08 -9.72 -7.07
CA SER A 85 -9.32 -10.70 -6.00
C SER A 85 -8.84 -10.15 -4.66
N VAL A 86 -9.73 -10.14 -3.68
CA VAL A 86 -9.40 -9.80 -2.30
C VAL A 86 -8.87 -11.04 -1.60
N ARG A 87 -7.72 -10.92 -0.94
CA ARG A 87 -7.08 -12.02 -0.21
C ARG A 87 -6.54 -11.57 1.13
N SER A 88 -6.46 -12.49 2.10
CA SER A 88 -5.82 -12.22 3.38
C SER A 88 -4.30 -12.29 3.25
N THR A 89 -3.62 -11.38 3.94
CA THR A 89 -2.15 -11.39 4.10
C THR A 89 -1.73 -11.91 5.48
N GLU A 90 -2.69 -12.36 6.31
CA GLU A 90 -2.38 -12.96 7.61
C GLU A 90 -1.59 -14.26 7.42
N VAL A 91 -0.48 -14.34 8.13
CA VAL A 91 0.40 -15.50 8.08
C VAL A 91 0.47 -16.15 9.46
N ARG A 92 0.37 -17.50 9.48
CA ARG A 92 0.45 -18.28 10.71
C ARG A 92 1.84 -18.87 11.00
N PRO A 93 2.73 -19.06 9.99
CA PRO A 93 4.06 -19.59 10.28
C PRO A 93 4.87 -18.65 11.16
N GLU A 94 5.77 -19.22 11.97
CA GLU A 94 6.69 -18.45 12.79
C GLU A 94 7.82 -17.80 11.99
N LYS A 95 7.95 -18.16 10.72
CA LYS A 95 8.98 -17.66 9.82
C LYS A 95 8.51 -17.67 8.37
N VAL A 96 9.08 -16.77 7.60
CA VAL A 96 8.95 -16.72 6.14
C VAL A 96 10.32 -16.92 5.48
N SER A 97 10.36 -17.49 4.29
CA SER A 97 11.60 -17.77 3.56
C SER A 97 11.49 -17.43 2.09
N THR A 98 12.64 -17.09 1.51
CA THR A 98 12.84 -16.95 0.07
C THR A 98 13.58 -18.17 -0.46
N GLY A 99 13.25 -18.61 -1.67
CA GLY A 99 13.99 -19.60 -2.43
C GLY A 99 15.17 -18.98 -3.18
N GLU A 100 15.15 -19.16 -4.50
CA GLU A 100 16.21 -18.65 -5.39
C GLU A 100 16.06 -17.16 -5.72
N GLU A 101 14.92 -16.57 -5.38
CA GLU A 101 14.59 -15.19 -5.68
C GLU A 101 14.69 -14.29 -4.45
N THR A 102 14.91 -13.01 -4.68
CA THR A 102 14.81 -11.98 -3.66
C THR A 102 13.35 -11.63 -3.41
N ALA A 103 13.03 -11.07 -2.25
CA ALA A 103 11.71 -10.51 -1.98
C ALA A 103 11.80 -9.21 -1.17
N LEU A 104 11.01 -8.23 -1.57
CA LEU A 104 10.73 -7.05 -0.76
C LEU A 104 9.35 -7.23 -0.15
N ILE A 105 9.27 -7.17 1.16
CA ILE A 105 8.01 -7.35 1.88
C ILE A 105 7.76 -6.21 2.86
N ALA A 106 6.48 -5.93 3.09
CA ALA A 106 6.01 -5.19 4.26
C ALA A 106 5.41 -6.17 5.27
N LEU A 107 5.81 -6.03 6.52
CA LEU A 107 5.31 -6.82 7.64
C LEU A 107 4.55 -5.92 8.59
N MET A 108 3.28 -6.22 8.82
CA MET A 108 2.50 -5.65 9.92
C MET A 108 2.36 -6.69 11.02
N THR A 109 2.78 -6.32 12.23
CA THR A 109 2.54 -7.12 13.43
C THR A 109 1.56 -6.39 14.34
N LEU A 110 0.46 -7.04 14.70
CA LEU A 110 -0.44 -6.55 15.71
C LEU A 110 0.01 -7.04 17.09
N THR A 111 0.19 -6.11 18.02
CA THR A 111 0.35 -6.45 19.43
C THR A 111 -0.98 -6.90 20.02
N GLU A 112 -0.95 -7.60 21.16
CA GLU A 112 -2.17 -8.11 21.82
C GLU A 112 -3.22 -7.04 22.11
N ASN A 113 -2.79 -5.78 22.27
CA ASN A 113 -3.68 -4.66 22.59
C ASN A 113 -4.02 -3.79 21.37
N ALA A 114 -3.59 -4.15 20.18
CA ALA A 114 -3.89 -3.37 18.99
C ALA A 114 -5.39 -3.49 18.64
N PRO A 115 -6.14 -2.39 18.56
CA PRO A 115 -7.52 -2.46 18.13
C PRO A 115 -7.59 -2.89 16.67
N GLU A 116 -8.48 -3.79 16.32
CA GLU A 116 -8.74 -4.14 14.90
C GLU A 116 -9.45 -3.00 14.18
N ILE A 117 -10.25 -2.25 14.92
CA ILE A 117 -11.03 -1.12 14.46
C ILE A 117 -10.33 0.17 14.86
N LEU A 118 -10.25 1.10 13.95
CA LEU A 118 -9.66 2.41 14.17
C LEU A 118 -10.79 3.42 14.39
N ASP A 119 -10.91 3.91 15.61
CA ASP A 119 -11.95 4.87 16.02
C ASP A 119 -11.45 6.33 15.97
N ASP A 120 -10.14 6.52 16.01
CA ASP A 120 -9.52 7.84 16.04
C ASP A 120 -8.22 7.81 15.22
N ILE A 121 -8.08 8.76 14.31
CA ILE A 121 -6.86 8.93 13.50
C ILE A 121 -5.64 9.29 14.37
N ALA A 122 -5.85 9.96 15.51
CA ALA A 122 -4.77 10.28 16.45
C ALA A 122 -4.11 9.01 17.06
N GLN A 123 -4.75 7.84 16.94
CA GLN A 123 -4.14 6.56 17.31
C GLN A 123 -3.08 6.10 16.31
N LEU A 124 -2.99 6.73 15.14
CA LEU A 124 -1.99 6.46 14.13
C LEU A 124 -0.81 7.43 14.30
N GLU A 125 0.06 7.14 15.24
CA GLU A 125 1.33 7.83 15.36
C GLU A 125 2.36 7.15 14.48
N PHE A 126 2.92 7.88 13.54
CA PHE A 126 4.07 7.44 12.76
C PHE A 126 5.34 7.93 13.44
N GLN A 127 5.99 7.03 14.13
CA GLN A 127 7.29 7.28 14.71
C GLN A 127 8.33 6.37 14.06
N GLY A 128 9.24 6.96 13.34
CA GLY A 128 10.46 6.31 12.87
C GLY A 128 11.63 7.17 13.27
N GLU A 129 12.55 6.68 14.07
CA GLU A 129 13.77 7.43 14.45
C GLU A 129 14.57 7.83 13.20
N GLU A 130 14.42 7.09 12.12
CA GLU A 130 15.15 7.26 10.86
C GLU A 130 14.34 7.98 9.77
N CYS A 131 13.00 7.91 9.79
CA CYS A 131 12.14 8.47 8.74
C CYS A 131 11.59 9.86 9.08
N GLY A 132 11.87 10.35 10.27
CA GLY A 132 11.24 11.58 10.74
C GLY A 132 9.76 11.37 11.06
N GLU A 133 9.08 12.44 11.34
CA GLU A 133 7.66 12.47 11.70
C GLU A 133 6.82 12.48 10.42
N LEU A 134 6.04 11.41 10.19
CA LEU A 134 4.99 11.43 9.17
C LEU A 134 3.79 12.19 9.75
N ARG A 135 3.34 13.22 9.06
CA ARG A 135 2.20 14.04 9.49
C ARG A 135 0.98 13.70 8.65
N TRP A 136 -0.14 13.59 9.33
CA TRP A 136 -1.42 13.50 8.67
C TRP A 136 -1.87 14.86 8.15
N GLU A 137 -2.30 14.88 6.91
CA GLU A 137 -2.90 16.04 6.26
C GLU A 137 -4.28 15.68 5.71
N THR A 138 -5.19 16.63 5.68
CA THR A 138 -6.45 16.39 4.98
C THR A 138 -6.17 16.26 3.48
N PHE A 139 -6.94 15.41 2.82
CA PHE A 139 -6.81 15.25 1.37
C PHE A 139 -6.97 16.59 0.65
N HIS A 140 -7.89 17.42 1.11
CA HIS A 140 -8.14 18.74 0.52
C HIS A 140 -6.92 19.65 0.63
N GLU A 141 -6.26 19.73 1.77
CA GLU A 141 -5.06 20.56 1.97
C GLU A 141 -3.94 20.14 1.03
N ARG A 142 -3.78 18.84 0.82
CA ARG A 142 -2.68 18.30 0.01
C ARG A 142 -2.92 18.44 -1.49
N PHE A 143 -4.12 18.19 -1.96
CA PHE A 143 -4.43 18.19 -3.38
C PHE A 143 -5.07 19.49 -3.88
N GLY A 144 -5.41 20.43 -2.97
CA GLY A 144 -5.95 21.75 -3.29
C GLY A 144 -7.27 21.71 -4.04
N ALA A 145 -7.54 22.77 -4.79
CA ALA A 145 -8.80 22.96 -5.52
C ALA A 145 -9.13 21.90 -6.58
N PHE A 146 -8.23 20.97 -6.86
CA PHE A 146 -8.51 19.87 -7.78
C PHE A 146 -9.53 18.87 -7.26
N LEU A 147 -9.85 18.92 -5.97
CA LEU A 147 -10.67 17.90 -5.33
C LEU A 147 -11.79 18.49 -4.48
N ASP A 148 -12.59 19.39 -5.08
CA ASP A 148 -13.82 19.90 -4.46
C ASP A 148 -14.72 18.75 -3.93
N ALA A 149 -14.59 17.57 -4.54
CA ALA A 149 -15.29 16.36 -4.12
C ALA A 149 -14.92 15.88 -2.70
N PHE A 150 -13.75 16.29 -2.18
CA PHE A 150 -13.30 15.91 -0.82
C PHE A 150 -13.56 17.00 0.22
N GLU A 151 -14.06 18.16 -0.20
CA GLU A 151 -14.37 19.22 0.75
C GLU A 151 -15.43 18.74 1.76
N GLY A 152 -15.11 18.85 3.04
CA GLY A 152 -15.98 18.40 4.13
C GLY A 152 -16.02 16.90 4.38
N GLN A 153 -15.24 16.11 3.64
CA GLN A 153 -15.10 14.68 3.90
C GLN A 153 -13.97 14.39 4.89
N ASP A 154 -14.19 13.43 5.77
CA ASP A 154 -13.19 13.01 6.75
C ASP A 154 -12.24 11.97 6.12
N CYS A 155 -11.24 12.50 5.39
CA CYS A 155 -10.22 11.71 4.72
C CYS A 155 -8.85 12.39 4.86
N HIS A 156 -7.85 11.63 5.24
CA HIS A 156 -6.52 12.13 5.55
C HIS A 156 -5.44 11.28 4.92
N MET A 157 -4.34 11.93 4.53
CA MET A 157 -3.14 11.27 4.00
C MET A 157 -1.95 11.56 4.90
N ALA A 158 -1.10 10.57 5.08
CA ALA A 158 0.25 10.80 5.57
C ALA A 158 1.20 11.11 4.40
N ASN A 159 2.41 11.57 4.71
CA ASN A 159 3.46 11.65 3.70
C ASN A 159 3.69 10.26 3.10
N GLY A 160 3.71 10.21 1.78
CA GLY A 160 4.10 8.99 1.08
C GLY A 160 5.59 8.74 1.16
N PHE A 161 6.02 7.56 0.76
CA PHE A 161 7.42 7.21 0.71
C PHE A 161 7.75 6.36 -0.51
N HIS A 162 8.95 6.56 -1.04
CA HIS A 162 9.47 5.85 -2.18
C HIS A 162 10.36 4.72 -1.70
N LEU A 163 10.09 3.51 -2.16
CA LEU A 163 10.97 2.37 -1.97
C LEU A 163 11.93 2.31 -3.16
N LEU A 164 13.19 2.56 -2.90
CA LEU A 164 14.25 2.60 -3.91
C LEU A 164 15.15 1.38 -3.78
N ASN A 165 15.63 0.87 -4.91
CA ASN A 165 16.68 -0.13 -4.92
C ASN A 165 18.08 0.53 -4.76
N GLU A 166 19.14 -0.28 -4.83
CA GLU A 166 20.54 0.14 -4.72
C GLU A 166 20.99 1.11 -5.83
N ASN A 167 20.25 1.21 -6.93
CA ASN A 167 20.54 2.09 -8.05
C ASN A 167 19.64 3.34 -8.06
N ASP A 168 19.03 3.69 -6.92
CA ASP A 168 18.06 4.78 -6.78
C ASP A 168 16.83 4.64 -7.71
N THR A 169 16.55 3.43 -8.18
CA THR A 169 15.37 3.17 -9.00
C THR A 169 14.17 2.89 -8.09
N GLU A 170 13.05 3.56 -8.36
CA GLU A 170 11.81 3.34 -7.62
C GLU A 170 11.25 1.95 -7.90
N VAL A 171 11.14 1.16 -6.85
CA VAL A 171 10.49 -0.15 -6.87
C VAL A 171 8.99 0.01 -6.64
N ALA A 172 8.63 0.86 -5.68
CA ALA A 172 7.25 1.21 -5.39
C ALA A 172 7.16 2.56 -4.69
N TYR A 173 6.05 3.25 -4.89
CA TYR A 173 5.63 4.36 -4.06
C TYR A 173 4.52 3.88 -3.12
N VAL A 174 4.60 4.23 -1.85
CA VAL A 174 3.58 3.89 -0.86
C VAL A 174 2.87 5.16 -0.42
N ASN A 175 1.56 5.10 -0.50
CA ASN A 175 0.67 6.20 -0.17
C ASN A 175 -0.25 5.80 1.00
N PRO A 176 0.07 6.19 2.26
CA PRO A 176 -0.74 5.90 3.42
C PRO A 176 -1.91 6.88 3.52
N TRP A 177 -3.13 6.37 3.73
CA TRP A 177 -4.29 7.21 3.92
C TRP A 177 -5.34 6.56 4.82
N VAL A 178 -6.19 7.36 5.39
CA VAL A 178 -7.37 6.94 6.14
C VAL A 178 -8.61 7.55 5.54
N CYS A 179 -9.66 6.77 5.52
CA CYS A 179 -10.97 7.15 5.00
C CYS A 179 -12.01 6.95 6.11
N GLY A 180 -12.70 8.03 6.45
CA GLY A 180 -13.73 8.00 7.47
C GLY A 180 -14.97 7.24 7.03
N LYS A 181 -15.80 6.90 8.01
CA LYS A 181 -17.09 6.24 7.81
C LYS A 181 -17.97 7.04 6.84
N GLY A 182 -18.50 6.35 5.84
CA GLY A 182 -19.40 6.94 4.84
C GLY A 182 -18.73 7.83 3.79
N VAL A 183 -17.42 8.02 3.87
CA VAL A 183 -16.68 8.79 2.87
C VAL A 183 -16.62 8.03 1.55
N ASP A 184 -16.83 8.72 0.46
CA ASP A 184 -16.62 8.23 -0.91
C ASP A 184 -15.42 8.96 -1.52
N LEU A 185 -14.29 8.27 -1.60
CA LEU A 185 -13.15 8.75 -2.38
C LEU A 185 -13.49 8.58 -3.85
N SER A 186 -13.73 9.70 -4.50
CA SER A 186 -14.34 9.78 -5.82
C SER A 186 -13.72 8.85 -6.86
N THR A 187 -14.56 8.45 -7.82
CA THR A 187 -14.17 7.61 -8.95
C THR A 187 -13.07 8.27 -9.78
N HIS A 188 -11.97 7.57 -9.97
CA HIS A 188 -10.83 8.02 -10.76
C HIS A 188 -10.23 6.88 -11.58
N ASN A 189 -9.27 7.24 -12.43
CA ASN A 189 -8.51 6.28 -13.22
C ASN A 189 -7.12 6.88 -13.49
N HIS A 190 -6.10 6.25 -12.99
CA HIS A 190 -4.71 6.74 -13.06
C HIS A 190 -4.16 6.92 -14.48
N ALA A 191 -4.70 6.18 -15.43
CA ALA A 191 -4.25 6.27 -16.81
C ALA A 191 -4.83 7.46 -17.59
N ASN A 192 -5.69 8.28 -16.99
CA ASN A 192 -6.28 9.45 -17.63
C ASN A 192 -5.40 10.70 -17.54
N ASP A 193 -4.41 10.71 -16.68
CA ASP A 193 -3.44 11.79 -16.66
C ASP A 193 -2.32 11.49 -17.66
N PRO A 194 -2.23 12.21 -18.77
CA PRO A 194 -1.13 12.09 -19.71
C PRO A 194 0.16 12.74 -19.19
N SER A 195 0.20 13.12 -17.91
CA SER A 195 1.37 13.74 -17.33
C SER A 195 2.58 12.81 -17.48
N PRO A 196 3.67 13.26 -18.14
CA PRO A 196 4.90 12.50 -18.18
C PRO A 196 5.54 12.32 -16.79
N MET A 197 4.90 12.86 -15.76
CA MET A 197 5.34 12.84 -14.37
C MET A 197 4.70 11.71 -13.54
N ALA A 198 3.72 10.98 -14.10
CA ALA A 198 3.17 9.79 -13.47
C ALA A 198 3.68 8.56 -14.23
N PRO A 199 4.70 7.86 -13.72
CA PRO A 199 5.14 6.62 -14.34
C PRO A 199 4.02 5.58 -14.29
N ALA A 200 4.02 4.66 -15.25
CA ALA A 200 3.14 3.50 -15.16
C ALA A 200 3.43 2.73 -13.86
N PHE A 201 2.40 2.23 -13.22
CA PHE A 201 2.53 1.42 -12.00
C PHE A 201 1.41 0.37 -11.95
N ALA A 202 1.61 -0.65 -11.13
CA ALA A 202 0.56 -1.55 -10.72
C ALA A 202 0.11 -1.17 -9.31
N GLU A 203 -1.19 -0.95 -9.13
CA GLU A 203 -1.74 -0.51 -7.86
C GLU A 203 -2.25 -1.67 -7.03
N VAL A 204 -1.91 -1.67 -5.75
CA VAL A 204 -2.42 -2.61 -4.75
C VAL A 204 -2.74 -1.86 -3.47
N HIS A 205 -3.94 -2.06 -2.94
CA HIS A 205 -4.30 -1.55 -1.62
C HIS A 205 -4.18 -2.64 -0.56
N TRP A 206 -3.64 -2.27 0.58
CA TRP A 206 -3.49 -3.13 1.74
C TRP A 206 -4.14 -2.48 2.95
N VAL A 207 -5.11 -3.15 3.57
CA VAL A 207 -5.88 -2.62 4.70
C VAL A 207 -5.17 -2.92 6.01
N LEU A 208 -4.79 -1.89 6.73
CA LEU A 208 -4.07 -1.96 8.00
C LEU A 208 -4.97 -1.78 9.22
N ALA A 209 -6.14 -1.19 9.04
CA ALA A 209 -7.25 -1.21 9.98
C ALA A 209 -8.58 -1.05 9.23
N SER A 210 -9.62 -1.70 9.70
CA SER A 210 -10.96 -1.59 9.12
C SER A 210 -11.90 -0.97 10.14
N GLY A 211 -12.43 0.22 9.82
CA GLY A 211 -13.37 0.91 10.69
C GLY A 211 -14.74 0.24 10.73
N THR A 212 -15.24 -0.16 9.61
CA THR A 212 -16.64 -0.55 9.48
C THR A 212 -16.87 -1.97 9.00
N ARG A 213 -15.83 -2.67 8.55
CA ARG A 213 -15.91 -4.01 7.93
C ARG A 213 -16.72 -4.07 6.63
N THR A 214 -17.25 -2.95 6.18
CA THR A 214 -18.04 -2.83 4.94
C THR A 214 -17.46 -1.85 3.95
N GLY A 215 -16.40 -1.14 4.32
CA GLY A 215 -15.60 -0.31 3.40
C GLY A 215 -14.75 -1.14 2.46
N GLY A 216 -14.39 -0.58 1.33
CA GLY A 216 -13.56 -1.27 0.36
C GLY A 216 -13.45 -0.55 -0.97
N MET A 217 -12.74 -1.19 -1.89
CA MET A 217 -12.63 -0.74 -3.25
C MET A 217 -13.93 -0.98 -4.01
N TYR A 218 -14.29 -0.06 -4.87
CA TYR A 218 -15.34 -0.30 -5.86
C TYR A 218 -14.83 -0.07 -7.28
N GLU A 219 -15.45 -0.79 -8.20
CA GLU A 219 -15.26 -0.62 -9.62
C GLU A 219 -16.55 -0.10 -10.27
N THR A 220 -16.41 0.66 -11.33
CA THR A 220 -17.53 1.17 -12.12
C THR A 220 -17.15 1.29 -13.60
N SER A 221 -18.15 1.30 -14.48
CA SER A 221 -17.93 1.42 -15.92
C SER A 221 -17.47 2.82 -16.35
N GLU A 222 -17.91 3.85 -15.62
CA GLU A 222 -17.63 5.25 -15.95
C GLU A 222 -17.79 6.16 -14.72
N PRO A 223 -17.17 7.36 -14.73
CA PRO A 223 -17.38 8.35 -13.68
C PRO A 223 -18.85 8.75 -13.58
N GLY A 224 -19.35 8.82 -12.35
CA GLY A 224 -20.76 9.20 -12.10
C GLY A 224 -21.78 8.09 -12.31
N SER A 225 -21.36 6.90 -12.72
CA SER A 225 -22.24 5.72 -12.76
C SER A 225 -22.78 5.40 -11.36
N ARG A 226 -24.04 5.02 -11.29
CA ARG A 226 -24.66 4.49 -10.06
C ARG A 226 -24.42 2.99 -9.90
N GLU A 227 -24.01 2.32 -10.96
CA GLU A 227 -23.67 0.90 -10.94
C GLU A 227 -22.21 0.75 -10.49
N ARG A 228 -22.03 0.26 -9.28
CA ARG A 228 -20.73 0.03 -8.67
C ARG A 228 -20.67 -1.40 -8.17
N THR A 229 -19.53 -2.05 -8.39
CA THR A 229 -19.22 -3.32 -7.75
C THR A 229 -18.32 -3.04 -6.57
N LEU A 230 -18.85 -3.13 -5.36
CA LEU A 230 -18.08 -2.96 -4.13
C LEU A 230 -17.41 -4.29 -3.75
N HIS A 231 -16.14 -4.21 -3.45
CA HIS A 231 -15.31 -5.29 -2.91
C HIS A 231 -14.92 -4.95 -1.47
N PRO A 232 -15.68 -5.40 -0.47
CA PRO A 232 -15.36 -5.11 0.92
C PRO A 232 -13.98 -5.66 1.29
N MET A 233 -13.21 -4.87 2.02
CA MET A 233 -11.86 -5.23 2.45
C MET A 233 -11.71 -4.94 3.95
N ILE A 234 -11.22 -5.91 4.69
CA ILE A 234 -11.00 -5.79 6.14
C ILE A 234 -9.50 -5.85 6.48
N LEU A 235 -9.20 -5.60 7.74
CA LEU A 235 -7.85 -5.67 8.29
C LEU A 235 -7.05 -6.86 7.73
N GLY A 236 -5.86 -6.56 7.23
CA GLY A 236 -4.93 -7.54 6.70
C GLY A 236 -5.33 -8.11 5.34
N GLN A 237 -6.29 -7.53 4.67
CA GLN A 237 -6.62 -7.90 3.30
C GLN A 237 -5.93 -6.96 2.29
N GLU A 238 -5.60 -7.54 1.16
CA GLU A 238 -5.14 -6.86 -0.04
C GLU A 238 -5.91 -7.35 -1.25
N HIS A 239 -5.92 -6.60 -2.31
CA HIS A 239 -6.33 -7.10 -3.62
C HIS A 239 -5.11 -7.48 -4.48
N GLY A 240 -5.32 -8.26 -5.53
CA GLY A 240 -4.30 -8.48 -6.56
C GLY A 240 -4.01 -7.18 -7.32
N PRO A 241 -2.96 -7.17 -8.17
CA PRO A 241 -2.67 -6.02 -8.99
C PRO A 241 -3.91 -5.51 -9.71
N PHE A 242 -4.19 -4.24 -9.55
CA PHE A 242 -5.43 -3.61 -10.01
C PHE A 242 -5.20 -2.93 -11.35
N TYR A 243 -5.35 -3.70 -12.42
CA TYR A 243 -5.25 -3.23 -13.81
C TYR A 243 -6.02 -4.17 -14.74
N ASP A 244 -6.43 -3.68 -15.90
CA ASP A 244 -7.07 -4.49 -16.92
C ASP A 244 -6.11 -5.53 -17.46
N ARG A 245 -6.61 -6.74 -17.71
CA ARG A 245 -5.85 -7.85 -18.28
C ARG A 245 -6.42 -8.25 -19.63
N ASP A 246 -5.54 -8.64 -20.54
CA ASP A 246 -5.93 -9.24 -21.79
C ASP A 246 -6.38 -10.71 -21.61
N MET A 247 -6.72 -11.36 -22.72
CA MET A 247 -7.16 -12.77 -22.70
C MET A 247 -6.05 -13.76 -22.28
N GLN A 248 -4.81 -13.33 -22.28
CA GLN A 248 -3.64 -14.07 -21.79
C GLN A 248 -3.34 -13.81 -20.32
N GLY A 249 -4.08 -12.88 -19.69
CA GLY A 249 -3.87 -12.48 -18.30
C GLY A 249 -2.78 -11.42 -18.12
N LEU A 250 -2.23 -10.87 -19.21
CA LEU A 250 -1.20 -9.85 -19.17
C LEU A 250 -1.81 -8.44 -19.00
N PRO A 251 -1.08 -7.50 -18.38
CA PRO A 251 -1.54 -6.13 -18.27
C PRO A 251 -1.81 -5.51 -19.64
N VAL A 252 -2.93 -4.80 -19.74
CA VAL A 252 -3.23 -4.00 -20.93
C VAL A 252 -2.53 -2.65 -20.81
N PHE A 253 -1.75 -2.30 -21.81
CA PHE A 253 -1.07 -1.01 -21.88
C PHE A 253 -1.78 -0.06 -22.85
N ARG A 254 -1.83 1.20 -22.48
CA ARG A 254 -2.26 2.27 -23.38
C ARG A 254 -1.16 2.64 -24.37
N LYS A 255 -1.51 3.40 -25.39
CA LYS A 255 -0.54 3.85 -26.42
C LYS A 255 0.61 4.67 -25.87
N ASN A 256 0.42 5.32 -24.73
CA ASN A 256 1.47 6.09 -24.02
C ASN A 256 2.34 5.24 -23.08
N GLY A 257 2.15 3.93 -23.03
CA GLY A 257 2.89 3.00 -22.16
C GLY A 257 2.33 2.85 -20.74
N ALA A 258 1.31 3.62 -20.38
CA ALA A 258 0.68 3.49 -19.06
C ALA A 258 -0.19 2.23 -18.99
N VAL A 259 -0.22 1.58 -17.82
CA VAL A 259 -1.14 0.47 -17.55
C VAL A 259 -2.58 0.99 -17.58
N GLN A 260 -3.48 0.21 -18.14
CA GLN A 260 -4.89 0.54 -18.16
C GLN A 260 -5.54 0.07 -16.86
N TYR A 261 -6.21 1.01 -16.17
CA TYR A 261 -6.97 0.75 -14.96
C TYR A 261 -8.47 0.84 -15.24
N PRO A 262 -9.31 0.02 -14.57
CA PRO A 262 -10.74 0.28 -14.51
C PRO A 262 -11.01 1.58 -13.73
N TRP A 263 -12.17 2.17 -13.94
CA TRP A 263 -12.66 3.24 -13.09
C TRP A 263 -12.94 2.68 -11.69
N HIS A 264 -12.40 3.31 -10.68
CA HIS A 264 -12.46 2.82 -9.30
C HIS A 264 -12.43 3.95 -8.28
N GLY A 265 -12.67 3.58 -7.04
CA GLY A 265 -12.54 4.44 -5.88
C GLY A 265 -12.67 3.62 -4.61
N TRP A 266 -12.52 4.28 -3.47
CA TRP A 266 -12.73 3.68 -2.17
C TRP A 266 -13.99 4.24 -1.53
N GLN A 267 -14.78 3.37 -0.92
CA GLN A 267 -15.93 3.74 -0.13
C GLN A 267 -15.72 3.30 1.31
N GLY A 268 -15.67 4.26 2.24
CA GLY A 268 -15.71 3.99 3.67
C GLY A 268 -17.02 3.33 4.05
N GLY A 269 -16.95 2.34 4.94
CA GLY A 269 -18.12 1.58 5.30
C GLY A 269 -19.23 2.40 5.95
N GLN A 270 -20.45 1.92 5.85
CA GLN A 270 -21.69 2.57 6.33
C GLN A 270 -22.39 1.68 7.35
N ASP A 271 -21.73 1.38 8.46
CA ASP A 271 -22.41 0.68 9.54
C ASP A 271 -23.13 1.68 10.46
N ASP A 272 -24.10 1.18 11.22
CA ASP A 272 -24.89 1.99 12.16
C ASP A 272 -24.18 2.19 13.51
N SER A 273 -22.91 1.80 13.63
CA SER A 273 -22.13 1.96 14.86
C SER A 273 -22.00 3.43 15.24
N PRO A 274 -22.15 3.78 16.50
CA PRO A 274 -21.94 5.16 16.95
C PRO A 274 -20.45 5.54 16.84
N GLY A 275 -20.19 6.82 16.59
CA GLY A 275 -18.84 7.39 16.47
C GLY A 275 -18.29 7.34 15.05
N GLN A 276 -17.20 8.09 14.85
CA GLN A 276 -16.43 8.06 13.62
C GLN A 276 -15.56 6.81 13.63
N ARG A 277 -15.36 6.22 12.46
CA ARG A 277 -14.51 5.07 12.25
C ARG A 277 -13.76 5.22 10.96
N TYR A 278 -12.56 4.67 10.92
CA TYR A 278 -11.64 4.86 9.81
C TYR A 278 -11.17 3.53 9.25
N ASP A 279 -11.13 3.46 7.94
CA ASP A 279 -10.34 2.48 7.21
C ASP A 279 -8.94 3.04 7.01
N TYR A 280 -7.92 2.33 7.46
CA TYR A 280 -6.52 2.68 7.26
C TYR A 280 -5.93 1.82 6.17
N VAL A 281 -5.46 2.46 5.12
CA VAL A 281 -5.05 1.78 3.90
C VAL A 281 -3.70 2.30 3.43
N TRP A 282 -2.87 1.39 2.96
CA TRP A 282 -1.70 1.70 2.18
C TRP A 282 -1.93 1.35 0.72
N ALA A 283 -1.88 2.34 -0.15
CA ALA A 283 -1.82 2.12 -1.59
C ALA A 283 -0.37 1.94 -2.00
N PHE A 284 -0.06 0.83 -2.65
CA PHE A 284 1.23 0.55 -3.27
C PHE A 284 1.12 0.77 -4.75
N GLU A 285 1.89 1.69 -5.28
CA GLU A 285 2.08 1.93 -6.70
C GLU A 285 3.40 1.27 -7.10
N ILE A 286 3.33 0.03 -7.55
CA ILE A 286 4.51 -0.81 -7.82
C ILE A 286 4.95 -0.58 -9.26
N ASN A 287 6.24 -0.33 -9.47
CA ASN A 287 6.82 -0.23 -10.80
C ASN A 287 6.58 -1.55 -11.57
N PRO A 288 6.00 -1.49 -12.78
CA PRO A 288 5.66 -2.66 -13.58
C PRO A 288 6.82 -3.62 -13.83
N ASP A 289 8.04 -3.13 -13.92
CA ASP A 289 9.23 -3.95 -14.10
C ASP A 289 9.45 -4.96 -12.95
N TYR A 290 8.85 -4.70 -11.79
CA TYR A 290 8.91 -5.57 -10.61
C TYR A 290 7.63 -6.40 -10.40
N VAL A 291 6.58 -6.16 -11.18
CA VAL A 291 5.33 -6.92 -11.09
C VAL A 291 5.44 -8.25 -11.82
N GLU A 292 6.24 -8.34 -12.87
CA GLU A 292 6.44 -9.57 -13.65
C GLU A 292 7.02 -10.71 -12.82
N ALA A 293 7.79 -10.42 -11.79
CA ALA A 293 8.24 -11.42 -10.82
C ALA A 293 7.07 -12.07 -10.04
N CYS A 294 5.89 -11.53 -10.17
CA CYS A 294 4.64 -12.02 -9.57
C CYS A 294 3.71 -12.69 -10.59
N ILE A 295 4.04 -12.70 -11.87
CA ILE A 295 3.33 -13.41 -12.94
C ILE A 295 4.09 -14.67 -13.31
#